data_bb19cae6e285b49edb9db18fc56e231b
#
_entry.id   bb19cae6e285b49edb9db18fc56e231b
#
_cell.length_a   1.000
_cell.length_b   1.000
_cell.length_c   1.000
_cell.angle_alpha   90.00
_cell.angle_beta   90.00
_cell.angle_gamma   90.00
#
_symmetry.space_group_name_H-M   'P 1'
#
loop_
_entity.id
_entity.type
_entity.pdbx_description
1 polymer ?
#
loop_
_entity_poly.entity_id
_entity_poly.type
_entity_poly.pdbx_seq_one_letter_code
_entity_poly.pdbx_strand_id
1 'polypeptide(L)'
;STWNTIIGSIPGALPPVGGWVAATGFLAPPAWILFGILFCWQMPHFLAIAIIYAADYEKGGFKMLPTIYPESKRTSYVILFFTIALLITSLGLYILKVAGIFYAVGAALLGVAFLMVALKVIMESNKKNARRLMLASIIYLPLLLIIILIERILH
;
A
#
# COMPACT_ATOMS: atom_id res chain seq x y z
N SER A 1 19.93 -5.61 -2.59
CA SER A 1 19.18 -6.80 -2.15
C SER A 1 17.69 -6.62 -2.48
N THR A 2 17.02 -7.70 -2.89
CA THR A 2 15.55 -7.70 -3.11
C THR A 2 14.74 -7.36 -1.85
N TRP A 3 15.35 -7.48 -0.69
CA TRP A 3 14.79 -7.13 0.62
C TRP A 3 14.82 -5.61 0.93
N ASN A 4 15.55 -4.82 0.13
CA ASN A 4 15.68 -3.38 0.38
C ASN A 4 14.32 -2.67 0.45
N THR A 5 13.39 -3.06 -0.43
CA THR A 5 12.05 -2.46 -0.45
C THR A 5 11.29 -2.78 0.83
N ILE A 6 11.33 -4.03 1.30
CA ILE A 6 10.64 -4.47 2.53
C ILE A 6 11.24 -3.79 3.76
N ILE A 7 12.57 -3.84 3.88
CA ILE A 7 13.28 -3.22 5.04
C ILE A 7 13.07 -1.70 5.03
N GLY A 8 13.18 -1.06 3.85
CA GLY A 8 12.96 0.39 3.71
C GLY A 8 11.51 0.84 3.96
N SER A 9 10.53 -0.06 3.81
CA SER A 9 9.13 0.25 4.09
C SER A 9 8.80 0.29 5.60
N ILE A 10 9.61 -0.32 6.46
CA ILE A 10 9.40 -0.30 7.93
C ILE A 10 9.48 1.13 8.47
N PRO A 11 10.59 1.89 8.27
CA PRO A 11 10.66 3.27 8.73
C PRO A 11 9.57 4.16 8.11
N GLY A 12 9.22 3.94 6.83
CA GLY A 12 8.19 4.69 6.13
C GLY A 12 6.76 4.47 6.68
N ALA A 13 6.51 3.36 7.37
CA ALA A 13 5.20 3.03 7.96
C ALA A 13 5.09 3.43 9.45
N LEU A 14 6.17 3.88 10.10
CA LEU A 14 6.18 4.28 11.53
C LEU A 14 5.51 5.63 11.83
N PRO A 15 5.50 6.66 10.94
CA PRO A 15 4.93 7.96 11.28
C PRO A 15 3.50 7.94 11.82
N PRO A 16 2.55 7.13 11.30
CA PRO A 16 1.21 7.04 11.88
C PRO A 16 1.20 6.48 13.30
N VAL A 17 2.12 5.58 13.63
CA VAL A 17 2.27 5.05 15.00
C VAL A 17 2.71 6.17 15.94
N GLY A 18 3.71 6.95 15.53
CA GLY A 18 4.16 8.13 16.28
C GLY A 18 3.04 9.15 16.47
N GLY A 19 2.27 9.44 15.40
CA GLY A 19 1.11 10.32 15.47
C GLY A 19 0.03 9.83 16.43
N TRP A 20 -0.27 8.52 16.41
CA TRP A 20 -1.21 7.91 17.35
C TRP A 20 -0.75 8.08 18.80
N VAL A 21 0.51 7.72 19.09
CA VAL A 21 1.07 7.82 20.46
C VAL A 21 1.12 9.28 20.92
N ALA A 22 1.47 10.21 20.03
CA ALA A 22 1.45 11.64 20.37
C ALA A 22 0.05 12.16 20.72
N ALA A 23 -0.99 11.64 20.06
CA ALA A 23 -2.38 12.06 20.28
C ALA A 23 -3.02 11.38 21.50
N THR A 24 -2.66 10.14 21.81
CA THR A 24 -3.33 9.33 22.84
C THR A 24 -2.50 9.09 24.09
N GLY A 25 -1.18 9.31 24.02
CA GLY A 25 -0.25 9.05 25.11
C GLY A 25 0.19 7.58 25.26
N PHE A 26 -0.36 6.65 24.50
CA PHE A 26 -0.05 5.23 24.59
C PHE A 26 -0.11 4.49 23.26
N LEU A 27 0.59 3.37 23.17
CA LEU A 27 0.58 2.48 22.00
C LEU A 27 -0.61 1.51 22.09
N ALA A 28 -1.45 1.47 21.08
CA ALA A 28 -2.67 0.67 21.04
C ALA A 28 -2.81 -0.10 19.71
N PRO A 29 -3.67 -1.14 19.63
CA PRO A 29 -3.89 -1.92 18.41
C PRO A 29 -4.20 -1.09 17.16
N PRO A 30 -5.00 0.00 17.21
CA PRO A 30 -5.23 0.85 16.04
C PRO A 30 -3.96 1.45 15.43
N ALA A 31 -2.95 1.77 16.24
CA ALA A 31 -1.66 2.28 15.73
C ALA A 31 -0.97 1.25 14.83
N TRP A 32 -1.04 -0.03 15.20
CA TRP A 32 -0.49 -1.13 14.40
C TRP A 32 -1.28 -1.40 13.12
N ILE A 33 -2.61 -1.18 13.13
CA ILE A 33 -3.42 -1.22 11.91
C ILE A 33 -2.99 -0.09 10.96
N LEU A 34 -2.80 1.13 11.44
CA LEU A 34 -2.31 2.25 10.64
C LEU A 34 -0.91 1.97 10.06
N PHE A 35 -0.02 1.39 10.87
CA PHE A 35 1.27 0.88 10.39
C PHE A 35 1.08 -0.12 9.26
N GLY A 36 0.22 -1.14 9.45
CA GLY A 36 -0.05 -2.18 8.47
C GLY A 36 -0.61 -1.63 7.17
N ILE A 37 -1.53 -0.64 7.24
CA ILE A 37 -2.06 0.05 6.06
C ILE A 37 -0.93 0.71 5.26
N LEU A 38 -0.10 1.51 5.92
CA LEU A 38 1.01 2.20 5.24
C LEU A 38 2.05 1.21 4.71
N PHE A 39 2.42 0.22 5.51
CA PHE A 39 3.38 -0.80 5.11
C PHE A 39 2.90 -1.59 3.89
N CYS A 40 1.65 -2.07 3.89
CA CYS A 40 1.08 -2.79 2.76
C CYS A 40 0.89 -1.89 1.53
N TRP A 41 0.53 -0.62 1.72
CA TRP A 41 0.36 0.35 0.64
C TRP A 41 1.67 0.67 -0.09
N GLN A 42 2.78 0.82 0.65
CA GLN A 42 4.08 1.17 0.08
C GLN A 42 4.59 0.10 -0.89
N MET A 43 4.32 -1.17 -0.63
CA MET A 43 4.88 -2.27 -1.41
C MET A 43 4.43 -2.26 -2.89
N PRO A 44 3.11 -2.24 -3.22
CA PRO A 44 2.65 -2.08 -4.60
C PRO A 44 3.14 -0.78 -5.25
N HIS A 45 3.19 0.31 -4.48
CA HIS A 45 3.67 1.61 -4.95
C HIS A 45 5.13 1.56 -5.40
N PHE A 46 6.03 1.11 -4.53
CA PHE A 46 7.46 1.04 -4.84
C PHE A 46 7.78 0.00 -5.93
N LEU A 47 7.08 -1.14 -5.95
CA LEU A 47 7.28 -2.14 -6.99
C LEU A 47 6.76 -1.65 -8.35
N ALA A 48 5.70 -0.86 -8.40
CA ALA A 48 5.25 -0.21 -9.61
C ALA A 48 6.30 0.77 -10.15
N ILE A 49 6.91 1.59 -9.28
CA ILE A 49 8.03 2.48 -9.63
C ILE A 49 9.22 1.66 -10.14
N ALA A 50 9.55 0.56 -9.47
CA ALA A 50 10.66 -0.30 -9.87
C ALA A 50 10.45 -0.95 -11.25
N ILE A 51 9.20 -1.28 -11.64
CA ILE A 51 8.88 -1.76 -12.99
C ILE A 51 9.05 -0.62 -14.02
N ILE A 52 8.59 0.59 -13.70
CA ILE A 52 8.65 1.74 -14.61
C ILE A 52 10.11 2.09 -14.94
N TYR A 53 10.97 2.12 -13.93
CA TYR A 53 12.36 2.56 -14.00
C TYR A 53 13.37 1.39 -13.94
N ALA A 54 12.94 0.16 -14.29
CA ALA A 54 13.78 -1.03 -14.20
C ALA A 54 15.14 -0.88 -14.93
N ALA A 55 15.14 -0.29 -16.14
CA ALA A 55 16.36 -0.05 -16.91
C ALA A 55 17.31 0.96 -16.25
N ASP A 56 16.79 1.97 -15.55
CA ASP A 56 17.61 2.97 -14.86
C ASP A 56 18.20 2.39 -13.58
N TYR A 57 17.43 1.58 -12.84
CA TYR A 57 17.93 0.84 -11.68
C TYR A 57 19.02 -0.18 -12.07
N GLU A 58 18.87 -0.85 -13.20
CA GLU A 58 19.87 -1.77 -13.71
C GLU A 58 21.19 -1.05 -14.04
N LYS A 59 21.12 0.09 -14.76
CA LYS A 59 22.29 0.93 -15.06
C LYS A 59 22.98 1.46 -13.79
N GLY A 60 22.21 1.77 -12.76
CA GLY A 60 22.72 2.22 -11.46
C GLY A 60 23.22 1.10 -10.54
N GLY A 61 23.19 -0.18 -11.00
CA GLY A 61 23.62 -1.33 -10.22
C GLY A 61 22.70 -1.70 -9.05
N PHE A 62 21.46 -1.15 -9.02
CA PHE A 62 20.48 -1.46 -7.98
C PHE A 62 19.77 -2.78 -8.24
N LYS A 63 19.86 -3.68 -7.27
CA LYS A 63 19.22 -5.01 -7.33
C LYS A 63 17.77 -4.95 -6.82
N MET A 64 16.86 -4.50 -7.67
CA MET A 64 15.42 -4.50 -7.40
C MET A 64 14.77 -5.80 -7.89
N LEU A 65 13.62 -6.17 -7.33
CA LEU A 65 12.95 -7.42 -7.70
C LEU A 65 12.67 -7.53 -9.21
N PRO A 66 12.13 -6.50 -9.90
CA PRO A 66 11.93 -6.57 -11.35
C PRO A 66 13.23 -6.52 -12.18
N THR A 67 14.33 -6.00 -11.64
CA THR A 67 15.64 -6.00 -12.35
C THR A 67 16.34 -7.36 -12.27
N ILE A 68 16.20 -8.08 -11.14
CA ILE A 68 16.82 -9.40 -10.98
C ILE A 68 16.01 -10.50 -11.68
N TYR A 69 14.70 -10.35 -11.71
CA TYR A 69 13.78 -11.33 -12.29
C TYR A 69 12.82 -10.68 -13.30
N PRO A 70 13.33 -10.12 -14.42
CA PRO A 70 12.53 -9.31 -15.35
C PRO A 70 11.38 -10.09 -16.02
N GLU A 71 11.60 -11.37 -16.31
CA GLU A 71 10.60 -12.25 -16.95
C GLU A 71 9.74 -13.02 -15.94
N SER A 72 10.03 -12.89 -14.65
CA SER A 72 9.32 -13.63 -13.61
C SER A 72 8.09 -12.88 -13.12
N LYS A 73 6.99 -13.61 -12.94
CA LYS A 73 5.77 -13.09 -12.29
C LYS A 73 5.94 -12.82 -10.78
N ARG A 74 7.14 -13.00 -10.21
CA ARG A 74 7.39 -12.80 -8.77
C ARG A 74 6.99 -11.40 -8.31
N THR A 75 7.41 -10.36 -9.04
CA THR A 75 7.04 -8.97 -8.72
C THR A 75 5.52 -8.78 -8.72
N SER A 76 4.82 -9.33 -9.71
CA SER A 76 3.37 -9.26 -9.82
C SER A 76 2.66 -9.97 -8.67
N TYR A 77 3.13 -11.14 -8.25
CA TYR A 77 2.56 -11.84 -7.10
C TYR A 77 2.80 -11.13 -5.78
N VAL A 78 3.97 -10.49 -5.60
CA VAL A 78 4.24 -9.67 -4.41
C VAL A 78 3.29 -8.45 -4.38
N ILE A 79 3.09 -7.79 -5.52
CA ILE A 79 2.10 -6.70 -5.65
C ILE A 79 0.71 -7.19 -5.25
N LEU A 80 0.26 -8.35 -5.76
CA LEU A 80 -1.05 -8.91 -5.43
C LEU A 80 -1.17 -9.19 -3.93
N PHE A 81 -0.20 -9.87 -3.35
CA PHE A 81 -0.19 -10.22 -1.94
C PHE A 81 -0.36 -8.98 -1.06
N PHE A 82 0.45 -7.94 -1.30
CA PHE A 82 0.37 -6.72 -0.49
C PHE A 82 -0.88 -5.87 -0.79
N THR A 83 -1.45 -5.96 -1.99
CA THR A 83 -2.72 -5.31 -2.30
C THR A 83 -3.89 -5.97 -1.55
N ILE A 84 -3.91 -7.30 -1.47
CA ILE A 84 -4.90 -8.04 -0.68
C ILE A 84 -4.69 -7.74 0.82
N ALA A 85 -3.45 -7.78 1.31
CA ALA A 85 -3.13 -7.45 2.68
C ALA A 85 -3.55 -6.01 3.04
N LEU A 86 -3.39 -5.05 2.11
CA LEU A 86 -3.85 -3.67 2.27
C LEU A 86 -5.38 -3.60 2.43
N LEU A 87 -6.13 -4.32 1.60
CA LEU A 87 -7.59 -4.37 1.72
C LEU A 87 -8.02 -4.90 3.10
N ILE A 88 -7.41 -6.00 3.54
CA ILE A 88 -7.71 -6.62 4.84
C ILE A 88 -7.33 -5.69 6.00
N THR A 89 -6.14 -5.10 5.98
CA THR A 89 -5.68 -4.19 7.05
C THR A 89 -6.50 -2.91 7.09
N SER A 90 -6.93 -2.38 5.95
CA SER A 90 -7.81 -1.21 5.90
C SER A 90 -9.15 -1.47 6.61
N LEU A 91 -9.72 -2.65 6.48
CA LEU A 91 -10.94 -3.04 7.20
C LEU A 91 -10.69 -3.24 8.72
N GLY A 92 -9.45 -3.39 9.14
CA GLY A 92 -9.08 -3.58 10.54
C GLY A 92 -9.53 -2.44 11.47
N LEU A 93 -9.57 -1.19 11.00
CA LEU A 93 -10.06 -0.05 11.80
C LEU A 93 -11.56 -0.18 12.12
N TYR A 94 -12.35 -0.72 11.20
CA TYR A 94 -13.76 -1.03 11.43
C TYR A 94 -13.91 -2.17 12.43
N ILE A 95 -13.14 -3.25 12.27
CA ILE A 95 -13.16 -4.41 13.18
C ILE A 95 -12.82 -4.00 14.61
N LEU A 96 -11.85 -3.10 14.79
CA LEU A 96 -11.48 -2.55 16.10
C LEU A 96 -12.44 -1.46 16.61
N LYS A 97 -13.54 -1.20 15.89
CA LYS A 97 -14.53 -0.16 16.24
C LYS A 97 -13.94 1.25 16.37
N VAL A 98 -12.85 1.53 15.67
CA VAL A 98 -12.22 2.86 15.59
C VAL A 98 -12.89 3.70 14.50
N ALA A 99 -13.35 3.05 13.44
CA ALA A 99 -14.10 3.64 12.35
C ALA A 99 -15.42 2.87 12.15
N GLY A 100 -16.44 3.52 11.63
CA GLY A 100 -17.76 2.94 11.46
C GLY A 100 -18.00 2.35 10.07
N ILE A 101 -19.27 2.09 9.77
CA ILE A 101 -19.68 1.40 8.54
C ILE A 101 -19.41 2.23 7.28
N PHE A 102 -19.52 3.55 7.33
CA PHE A 102 -19.25 4.44 6.21
C PHE A 102 -17.79 4.28 5.75
N TYR A 103 -16.85 4.30 6.72
CA TYR A 103 -15.45 4.01 6.44
C TYR A 103 -15.26 2.60 5.85
N ALA A 104 -15.88 1.58 6.44
CA ALA A 104 -15.72 0.20 6.00
C ALA A 104 -16.13 0.01 4.53
N VAL A 105 -17.28 0.58 4.15
CA VAL A 105 -17.76 0.54 2.75
C VAL A 105 -16.79 1.30 1.82
N GLY A 106 -16.36 2.49 2.20
CA GLY A 106 -15.40 3.27 1.42
C GLY A 106 -14.05 2.56 1.26
N ALA A 107 -13.50 2.00 2.33
CA ALA A 107 -12.26 1.23 2.32
C ALA A 107 -12.37 -0.03 1.46
N ALA A 108 -13.50 -0.74 1.52
CA ALA A 108 -13.76 -1.91 0.68
C ALA A 108 -13.81 -1.53 -0.81
N LEU A 109 -14.55 -0.48 -1.16
CA LEU A 109 -14.65 0.00 -2.55
C LEU A 109 -13.30 0.46 -3.10
N LEU A 110 -12.54 1.25 -2.33
CA LEU A 110 -11.20 1.68 -2.70
C LEU A 110 -10.24 0.49 -2.85
N GLY A 111 -10.29 -0.45 -1.91
CA GLY A 111 -9.43 -1.63 -1.93
C GLY A 111 -9.71 -2.54 -3.11
N VAL A 112 -10.99 -2.77 -3.45
CA VAL A 112 -11.39 -3.55 -4.65
C VAL A 112 -10.98 -2.82 -5.93
N ALA A 113 -11.18 -1.50 -6.02
CA ALA A 113 -10.73 -0.72 -7.17
C ALA A 113 -9.21 -0.79 -7.36
N PHE A 114 -8.44 -0.69 -6.26
CA PHE A 114 -6.99 -0.82 -6.28
C PHE A 114 -6.55 -2.23 -6.68
N LEU A 115 -7.23 -3.27 -6.18
CA LEU A 115 -6.98 -4.66 -6.56
C LEU A 115 -7.22 -4.89 -8.06
N MET A 116 -8.28 -4.33 -8.65
CA MET A 116 -8.54 -4.43 -10.08
C MET A 116 -7.41 -3.81 -10.92
N VAL A 117 -6.82 -2.71 -10.46
CA VAL A 117 -5.65 -2.11 -11.12
C VAL A 117 -4.41 -2.99 -10.97
N ALA A 118 -4.19 -3.57 -9.78
CA ALA A 118 -3.08 -4.49 -9.53
C ALA A 118 -3.17 -5.76 -10.39
N LEU A 119 -4.36 -6.32 -10.57
CA LEU A 119 -4.60 -7.49 -11.45
C LEU A 119 -4.16 -7.25 -12.89
N LYS A 120 -4.29 -6.03 -13.42
CA LYS A 120 -3.79 -5.69 -14.76
C LYS A 120 -2.28 -5.81 -14.87
N VAL A 121 -1.53 -5.51 -13.81
CA VAL A 121 -0.06 -5.70 -13.78
C VAL A 121 0.30 -7.19 -13.75
N ILE A 122 -0.55 -8.03 -13.14
CA ILE A 122 -0.33 -9.48 -13.10
C ILE A 122 -0.59 -10.10 -14.46
N MET A 123 -1.65 -9.65 -15.15
CA MET A 123 -1.97 -10.13 -16.50
C MET A 123 -0.90 -9.71 -17.51
N GLU A 124 -0.45 -8.47 -17.42
CA GLU A 124 0.54 -7.88 -18.31
C GLU A 124 1.43 -6.88 -17.55
N SER A 125 2.63 -7.34 -17.17
CA SER A 125 3.62 -6.53 -16.46
C SER A 125 4.36 -5.61 -17.44
N ASN A 126 3.78 -4.44 -17.69
CA ASN A 126 4.36 -3.41 -18.54
C ASN A 126 4.38 -2.03 -17.85
N LYS A 127 5.16 -1.09 -18.41
CA LYS A 127 5.28 0.28 -17.88
C LYS A 127 3.93 1.00 -17.79
N LYS A 128 3.00 0.75 -18.72
CA LYS A 128 1.68 1.38 -18.73
C LYS A 128 0.82 0.95 -17.55
N ASN A 129 0.73 -0.35 -17.30
CA ASN A 129 -0.03 -0.90 -16.18
C ASN A 129 0.63 -0.57 -14.84
N ALA A 130 1.96 -0.62 -14.76
CA ALA A 130 2.69 -0.19 -13.58
C ALA A 130 2.46 1.30 -13.25
N ARG A 131 2.43 2.19 -14.27
CA ARG A 131 2.12 3.61 -14.08
C ARG A 131 0.70 3.83 -13.56
N ARG A 132 -0.28 3.06 -14.05
CA ARG A 132 -1.65 3.10 -13.55
C ARG A 132 -1.73 2.67 -12.08
N LEU A 133 -0.99 1.61 -11.71
CA LEU A 133 -0.92 1.14 -10.33
C LEU A 133 -0.27 2.19 -9.41
N MET A 134 0.82 2.80 -9.84
CA MET A 134 1.48 3.90 -9.11
C MET A 134 0.52 5.07 -8.88
N LEU A 135 -0.19 5.53 -9.92
CA LEU A 135 -1.16 6.62 -9.80
C LEU A 135 -2.34 6.25 -8.89
N ALA A 136 -2.87 5.02 -9.03
CA ALA A 136 -3.94 4.53 -8.17
C ALA A 136 -3.50 4.49 -6.70
N SER A 137 -2.26 4.12 -6.40
CA SER A 137 -1.74 4.12 -5.02
C SER A 137 -1.63 5.53 -4.44
N ILE A 138 -1.23 6.53 -5.25
CA ILE A 138 -1.16 7.94 -4.83
C ILE A 138 -2.55 8.48 -4.49
N ILE A 139 -3.58 8.04 -5.21
CA ILE A 139 -4.97 8.45 -4.97
C ILE A 139 -5.58 7.70 -3.78
N TYR A 140 -5.25 6.42 -3.63
CA TYR A 140 -5.82 5.53 -2.62
C TYR A 140 -5.65 6.06 -1.19
N LEU A 141 -4.43 6.39 -0.81
CA LEU A 141 -4.12 6.76 0.58
C LEU A 141 -4.80 8.08 1.01
N PRO A 142 -4.74 9.18 0.25
CA PRO A 142 -5.47 10.40 0.60
C PRO A 142 -6.98 10.19 0.67
N LEU A 143 -7.57 9.42 -0.26
CA LEU A 143 -9.00 9.14 -0.22
C LEU A 143 -9.39 8.33 1.02
N LEU A 144 -8.60 7.33 1.41
CA LEU A 144 -8.85 6.56 2.62
C LEU A 144 -8.81 7.45 3.86
N LEU A 145 -7.82 8.36 3.95
CA LEU A 145 -7.71 9.32 5.05
C LEU A 145 -8.88 10.32 5.07
N ILE A 146 -9.31 10.79 3.91
CA ILE A 146 -10.48 11.69 3.80
C ILE A 146 -11.75 10.99 4.30
N ILE A 147 -11.95 9.72 3.96
CA ILE A 147 -13.12 8.95 4.44
C ILE A 147 -13.10 8.83 5.97
N ILE A 148 -11.93 8.57 6.57
CA ILE A 148 -11.79 8.55 8.04
C ILE A 148 -12.16 9.90 8.65
N LEU A 149 -11.66 11.00 8.07
CA LEU A 149 -11.94 12.36 8.57
C LEU A 149 -13.44 12.73 8.45
N ILE A 150 -14.05 12.42 7.30
CA ILE A 150 -15.48 12.68 7.09
C ILE A 150 -16.31 11.93 8.14
N GLU A 151 -16.02 10.67 8.38
CA GLU A 151 -16.75 9.88 9.36
C GLU A 151 -16.61 10.45 10.78
N ARG A 152 -15.42 10.93 11.14
CA ARG A 152 -15.17 11.58 12.44
C ARG A 152 -15.91 12.92 12.60
N ILE A 153 -16.20 13.61 11.51
CA ILE A 153 -16.97 14.87 11.54
C ILE A 153 -18.47 14.58 11.64
N LEU A 154 -18.94 13.47 11.05
CA LEU A 154 -20.34 13.09 11.02
C LEU A 154 -20.83 12.40 12.31
N HIS A 155 -19.93 11.92 13.15
CA HIS A 155 -20.16 11.22 14.41
C HIS A 155 -19.38 11.83 15.57
#